data_13e1c2790151816be0494005d757104b
#
_entry.id   13e1c2790151816be0494005d757104b
#
_cell.length_a   1.000
_cell.length_b   1.000
_cell.length_c   1.000
_cell.angle_alpha   90.00
_cell.angle_beta   90.00
_cell.angle_gamma   90.00
#
_symmetry.space_group_name_H-M   'P 1'
#
loop_
_entity.id
_entity.type
_entity.pdbx_description
1 polymer ?
#
loop_
_entity_poly.entity_id
_entity_poly.type
_entity_poly.pdbx_seq_one_letter_code
_entity_poly.pdbx_strand_id
1 'polypeptide(L)'
;MSQTDITVILTVYNQRPESIETSMRSVAAQTGCTYQLLVADDHSSESFEDEATALASELGISNFTYVRHPENVQTVRNILHALPYAEGQFIKPLGAGDALYDESTLAAIVAFCRDNDVHAGF
;
A
#
# COMPACT_ATOMS: atom_id res chain seq x y z
N MET A 1 -2.92 -9.13 20.60
CA MET A 1 -3.44 -8.40 19.44
C MET A 1 -2.27 -7.90 18.63
N SER A 2 -2.19 -8.34 17.39
CA SER A 2 -1.10 -7.87 16.53
C SER A 2 -1.38 -6.43 16.11
N GLN A 3 -0.35 -5.62 16.12
CA GLN A 3 -0.43 -4.26 15.62
C GLN A 3 0.41 -4.16 14.36
N THR A 4 -0.17 -3.58 13.33
CA THR A 4 0.53 -3.29 12.10
C THR A 4 1.16 -1.92 12.21
N ASP A 5 2.45 -1.82 11.94
CA ASP A 5 3.17 -0.57 12.09
C ASP A 5 2.75 0.46 11.05
N ILE A 6 2.61 0.03 9.79
CA ILE A 6 2.36 0.97 8.69
C ILE A 6 1.53 0.30 7.60
N THR A 7 0.61 1.05 7.02
CA THR A 7 -0.12 0.63 5.81
C THR A 7 0.43 1.39 4.61
N VAL A 8 0.85 0.65 3.59
CA VAL A 8 1.17 1.24 2.29
C VAL A 8 -0.11 1.23 1.47
N ILE A 9 -0.60 2.42 1.10
CA ILE A 9 -1.76 2.55 0.22
C ILE A 9 -1.24 2.72 -1.20
N LEU A 10 -1.33 1.66 -1.98
CA LEU A 10 -0.91 1.66 -3.38
C LEU A 10 -2.09 2.10 -4.24
N THR A 11 -1.99 3.30 -4.80
CA THR A 11 -3.07 3.85 -5.63
C THR A 11 -2.92 3.36 -7.06
N VAL A 12 -4.04 2.89 -7.64
CA VAL A 12 -4.08 2.29 -8.96
C VAL A 12 -5.24 2.89 -9.75
N TYR A 13 -4.99 3.27 -11.00
CA TYR A 13 -6.05 3.63 -11.95
C TYR A 13 -5.54 3.37 -13.36
N ASN A 14 -6.09 2.35 -14.03
CA ASN A 14 -5.74 1.96 -15.41
C ASN A 14 -4.23 1.81 -15.62
N GLN A 15 -3.54 1.32 -14.60
CA GLN A 15 -2.10 1.14 -14.65
C GLN A 15 -1.74 -0.12 -15.42
N ARG A 16 -0.52 -0.16 -15.96
CA ARG A 16 0.02 -1.37 -16.55
C ARG A 16 0.30 -2.40 -15.45
N PRO A 17 0.07 -3.69 -15.73
CA PRO A 17 0.41 -4.72 -14.74
C PRO A 17 1.86 -4.65 -14.25
N GLU A 18 2.80 -4.29 -15.13
CA GLU A 18 4.22 -4.18 -14.77
C GLU A 18 4.45 -3.09 -13.75
N SER A 19 3.71 -1.98 -13.83
CA SER A 19 3.82 -0.88 -12.87
C SER A 19 3.34 -1.31 -11.49
N ILE A 20 2.23 -2.03 -11.43
CA ILE A 20 1.70 -2.55 -10.18
C ILE A 20 2.67 -3.56 -9.58
N GLU A 21 3.21 -4.44 -10.40
CA GLU A 21 4.19 -5.44 -9.96
C GLU A 21 5.45 -4.78 -9.39
N THR A 22 5.98 -3.76 -10.05
CA THR A 22 7.17 -3.03 -9.58
C THR A 22 6.94 -2.49 -8.19
N SER A 23 5.80 -1.83 -7.96
CA SER A 23 5.48 -1.27 -6.65
C SER A 23 5.31 -2.38 -5.60
N MET A 24 4.59 -3.44 -5.93
CA MET A 24 4.35 -4.55 -4.99
C MET A 24 5.65 -5.25 -4.60
N ARG A 25 6.58 -5.45 -5.55
CA ARG A 25 7.87 -6.07 -5.25
C ARG A 25 8.70 -5.21 -4.30
N SER A 26 8.64 -3.88 -4.44
CA SER A 26 9.37 -2.99 -3.53
C SER A 26 8.80 -3.05 -2.12
N VAL A 27 7.49 -3.23 -1.98
CA VAL A 27 6.84 -3.41 -0.67
C VAL A 27 7.21 -4.77 -0.07
N ALA A 28 7.19 -5.83 -0.88
CA ALA A 28 7.52 -7.17 -0.42
C ALA A 28 8.94 -7.29 0.11
N ALA A 29 9.85 -6.45 -0.37
CA ALA A 29 11.26 -6.45 0.06
C ALA A 29 11.48 -5.76 1.41
N GLN A 30 10.46 -5.11 1.98
CA GLN A 30 10.62 -4.34 3.21
C GLN A 30 10.87 -5.22 4.42
N THR A 31 11.80 -4.78 5.29
CA THR A 31 12.17 -5.46 6.51
C THR A 31 12.15 -4.49 7.69
N GLY A 32 12.16 -5.03 8.91
CA GLY A 32 12.33 -4.23 10.12
C GLY A 32 11.04 -3.62 10.69
N CYS A 33 9.90 -3.88 10.06
CA CYS A 33 8.60 -3.44 10.59
C CYS A 33 7.51 -4.35 10.04
N THR A 34 6.33 -4.27 10.64
CA THR A 34 5.14 -4.94 10.11
C THR A 34 4.38 -3.97 9.21
N TYR A 35 3.86 -4.47 8.10
CA TYR A 35 3.12 -3.62 7.17
C TYR A 35 1.91 -4.34 6.60
N GLN A 36 0.96 -3.53 6.16
CA GLN A 36 -0.16 -3.95 5.33
C GLN A 36 0.02 -3.34 3.95
N LEU A 37 -0.20 -4.10 2.90
CA LEU A 37 -0.32 -3.55 1.56
C LEU A 37 -1.81 -3.44 1.23
N LEU A 38 -2.28 -2.23 1.07
CA LEU A 38 -3.67 -1.92 0.73
C LEU A 38 -3.69 -1.30 -0.66
N VAL A 39 -4.19 -2.06 -1.63
CA VAL A 39 -4.34 -1.53 -2.99
C VAL A 39 -5.68 -0.80 -3.07
N ALA A 40 -5.61 0.47 -3.45
CA ALA A 40 -6.78 1.32 -3.63
C ALA A 40 -6.97 1.56 -5.13
N ASP A 41 -7.92 0.85 -5.73
CA ASP A 41 -8.22 0.91 -7.15
C ASP A 41 -9.32 1.94 -7.40
N ASP A 42 -8.98 3.02 -8.10
CA ASP A 42 -9.87 4.13 -8.39
C ASP A 42 -10.78 3.80 -9.60
N HIS A 43 -11.37 2.62 -9.59
CA HIS A 43 -12.29 2.13 -10.61
C HIS A 43 -11.62 2.00 -11.99
N SER A 44 -10.52 1.24 -12.04
CA SER A 44 -9.87 0.89 -13.30
C SER A 44 -10.87 0.17 -14.22
N SER A 45 -10.70 0.33 -15.52
CA SER A 45 -11.58 -0.30 -16.52
C SER A 45 -11.63 -1.81 -16.34
N GLU A 46 -10.49 -2.42 -15.96
CA GLU A 46 -10.43 -3.83 -15.59
C GLU A 46 -9.85 -3.92 -14.19
N SER A 47 -10.48 -4.76 -13.35
CA SER A 47 -9.95 -5.02 -12.01
C SER A 47 -8.67 -5.85 -12.11
N PHE A 48 -7.69 -5.48 -11.31
CA PHE A 48 -6.44 -6.23 -11.21
C PHE A 48 -6.40 -7.08 -9.93
N GLU A 49 -7.57 -7.27 -9.30
CA GLU A 49 -7.65 -7.89 -7.98
C GLU A 49 -7.10 -9.31 -7.96
N ASP A 50 -7.49 -10.15 -8.94
CA ASP A 50 -7.07 -11.55 -8.96
C ASP A 50 -5.56 -11.67 -9.14
N GLU A 51 -4.99 -10.91 -10.07
CA GLU A 51 -3.56 -10.92 -10.35
C GLU A 51 -2.77 -10.37 -9.17
N ALA A 52 -3.25 -9.28 -8.56
CA ALA A 52 -2.58 -8.69 -7.41
C ALA A 52 -2.63 -9.63 -6.20
N THR A 53 -3.74 -10.31 -5.99
CA THR A 53 -3.88 -11.27 -4.89
C THR A 53 -2.91 -12.43 -5.08
N ALA A 54 -2.82 -12.96 -6.30
CA ALA A 54 -1.89 -14.04 -6.62
C ALA A 54 -0.43 -13.60 -6.43
N LEU A 55 -0.11 -12.38 -6.88
CA LEU A 55 1.24 -11.84 -6.74
C LEU A 55 1.60 -11.60 -5.27
N ALA A 56 0.67 -11.08 -4.48
CA ALA A 56 0.90 -10.88 -3.05
C ALA A 56 1.23 -12.22 -2.36
N SER A 57 0.50 -13.27 -2.70
CA SER A 57 0.76 -14.60 -2.17
C SER A 57 2.15 -15.11 -2.60
N GLU A 58 2.49 -14.95 -3.87
CA GLU A 58 3.79 -15.36 -4.40
C GLU A 58 4.95 -14.62 -3.72
N LEU A 59 4.77 -13.34 -3.45
CA LEU A 59 5.79 -12.49 -2.83
C LEU A 59 5.84 -12.62 -1.30
N GLY A 60 4.92 -13.36 -0.70
CA GLY A 60 4.91 -13.55 0.75
C GLY A 60 4.34 -12.36 1.51
N ILE A 61 3.53 -11.52 0.87
CA ILE A 61 2.85 -10.40 1.53
C ILE A 61 1.65 -10.97 2.28
N SER A 62 1.76 -11.11 3.60
CA SER A 62 0.74 -11.79 4.41
C SER A 62 -0.47 -10.92 4.73
N ASN A 63 -0.29 -9.60 4.78
CA ASN A 63 -1.38 -8.67 5.10
C ASN A 63 -1.68 -7.82 3.85
N PHE A 64 -2.59 -8.31 3.02
CA PHE A 64 -2.92 -7.72 1.74
C PHE A 64 -4.43 -7.50 1.63
N THR A 65 -4.82 -6.31 1.20
CA THR A 65 -6.22 -5.94 0.99
C THR A 65 -6.33 -5.20 -0.34
N TYR A 66 -7.37 -5.51 -1.11
CA TYR A 66 -7.66 -4.83 -2.36
C TYR A 66 -9.03 -4.17 -2.25
N VAL A 67 -9.08 -2.85 -2.42
CA VAL A 67 -10.32 -2.09 -2.37
C VAL A 67 -10.53 -1.40 -3.71
N ARG A 68 -11.61 -1.76 -4.40
CA ARG A 68 -11.97 -1.12 -5.67
C ARG A 68 -13.09 -0.13 -5.43
N HIS A 69 -12.84 1.13 -5.74
CA HIS A 69 -13.85 2.16 -5.60
C HIS A 69 -14.97 1.95 -6.65
N PRO A 70 -16.24 2.16 -6.30
CA PRO A 70 -17.34 1.97 -7.26
C PRO A 70 -17.36 2.97 -8.41
N GLU A 71 -16.63 4.08 -8.30
CA GLU A 71 -16.50 5.07 -9.37
C GLU A 71 -15.16 5.76 -9.27
N ASN A 72 -14.72 6.40 -10.37
CA ASN A 72 -13.46 7.15 -10.37
C ASN A 72 -13.63 8.43 -9.55
N VAL A 73 -12.82 8.61 -8.51
CA VAL A 73 -12.88 9.75 -7.61
C VAL A 73 -11.56 10.51 -7.51
N GLN A 74 -10.56 10.06 -8.24
CA GLN A 74 -9.20 10.60 -8.26
C GLN A 74 -8.41 10.33 -6.97
N THR A 75 -7.09 10.57 -7.04
CA THR A 75 -6.12 10.03 -6.08
C THR A 75 -6.42 10.36 -4.63
N VAL A 76 -6.69 11.62 -4.31
CA VAL A 76 -6.89 12.02 -2.90
C VAL A 76 -8.13 11.34 -2.31
N ARG A 77 -9.25 11.36 -3.03
CA ARG A 77 -10.47 10.71 -2.56
C ARG A 77 -10.33 9.19 -2.52
N ASN A 78 -9.59 8.62 -3.49
CA ASN A 78 -9.30 7.19 -3.50
C ASN A 78 -8.58 6.78 -2.21
N ILE A 79 -7.58 7.55 -1.79
CA ILE A 79 -6.87 7.31 -0.53
C ILE A 79 -7.82 7.46 0.65
N LEU A 80 -8.62 8.53 0.69
CA LEU A 80 -9.57 8.76 1.78
C LEU A 80 -10.57 7.62 1.91
N HIS A 81 -11.07 7.10 0.79
CA HIS A 81 -11.99 5.97 0.81
C HIS A 81 -11.34 4.67 1.25
N ALA A 82 -10.04 4.55 1.07
CA ALA A 82 -9.31 3.36 1.50
C ALA A 82 -8.96 3.38 3.00
N LEU A 83 -8.88 4.56 3.61
CA LEU A 83 -8.45 4.69 5.01
C LEU A 83 -9.20 3.78 5.99
N PRO A 84 -10.54 3.59 5.90
CA PRO A 84 -11.22 2.70 6.83
C PRO A 84 -10.72 1.26 6.80
N TYR A 85 -10.05 0.83 5.73
CA TYR A 85 -9.49 -0.51 5.60
C TYR A 85 -8.04 -0.59 6.07
N ALA A 86 -7.42 0.54 6.39
CA ALA A 86 -6.03 0.58 6.82
C ALA A 86 -5.92 0.17 8.29
N GLU A 87 -4.98 -0.72 8.57
CA GLU A 87 -4.74 -1.26 9.91
C GLU A 87 -3.48 -0.69 10.55
N GLY A 88 -2.62 -0.07 9.76
CA GLY A 88 -1.34 0.43 10.24
C GLY A 88 -1.47 1.65 11.12
N GLN A 89 -0.53 1.80 12.05
CA GLN A 89 -0.42 2.99 12.88
C GLN A 89 -0.15 4.22 12.02
N PHE A 90 0.60 4.05 10.95
CA PHE A 90 0.96 5.12 10.02
C PHE A 90 0.55 4.73 8.60
N ILE A 91 0.45 5.73 7.73
CA ILE A 91 0.02 5.55 6.34
C ILE A 91 1.13 6.05 5.41
N LYS A 92 1.48 5.25 4.40
CA LYS A 92 2.41 5.66 3.35
C LYS A 92 1.73 5.49 1.99
N PRO A 93 1.32 6.58 1.33
CA PRO A 93 0.81 6.49 -0.03
C PRO A 93 1.93 6.15 -1.01
N LEU A 94 1.61 5.35 -2.02
CA LEU A 94 2.54 4.97 -3.08
C LEU A 94 1.76 4.87 -4.39
N GLY A 95 2.19 5.57 -5.43
CA GLY A 95 1.56 5.47 -6.74
C GLY A 95 2.08 4.25 -7.49
N ALA A 96 1.21 3.58 -8.24
CA ALA A 96 1.63 2.45 -9.06
C ALA A 96 2.70 2.88 -10.06
N GLY A 97 3.78 2.12 -10.13
CA GLY A 97 4.97 2.44 -10.91
C GLY A 97 6.09 3.02 -10.07
N ASP A 98 5.77 3.56 -8.89
CA ASP A 98 6.78 4.01 -7.95
C ASP A 98 7.25 2.83 -7.09
N ALA A 99 8.46 2.94 -6.58
CA ALA A 99 9.04 1.93 -5.71
C ALA A 99 9.61 2.59 -4.46
N LEU A 100 9.56 1.85 -3.35
CA LEU A 100 10.22 2.29 -2.13
C LEU A 100 11.74 2.28 -2.35
N TYR A 101 12.44 3.22 -1.70
CA TYR A 101 13.85 3.47 -1.99
C TYR A 101 14.72 2.25 -1.75
N ASP A 102 14.54 1.58 -0.60
CA ASP A 102 15.28 0.36 -0.27
C ASP A 102 14.46 -0.49 0.71
N GLU A 103 15.06 -1.58 1.18
CA GLU A 103 14.38 -2.54 2.06
C GLU A 103 14.10 -2.01 3.47
N SER A 104 14.71 -0.89 3.86
CA SER A 104 14.54 -0.29 5.19
C SER A 104 13.69 0.99 5.16
N THR A 105 13.11 1.35 4.03
CA THR A 105 12.36 2.59 3.89
C THR A 105 11.19 2.67 4.86
N LEU A 106 10.37 1.62 4.94
CA LEU A 106 9.21 1.64 5.85
C LEU A 106 9.64 1.66 7.30
N ALA A 107 10.65 0.88 7.67
CA ALA A 107 11.17 0.88 9.04
C ALA A 107 11.70 2.25 9.44
N ALA A 108 12.38 2.95 8.52
CA ALA A 108 12.88 4.30 8.76
C ALA A 108 11.72 5.29 8.97
N ILE A 109 10.65 5.18 8.18
CA ILE A 109 9.47 6.04 8.33
C ILE A 109 8.82 5.79 9.70
N VAL A 110 8.64 4.53 10.07
CA VAL A 110 8.02 4.17 11.35
C VAL A 110 8.85 4.72 12.51
N ALA A 111 10.18 4.54 12.47
CA ALA A 111 11.06 5.05 13.50
C ALA A 111 10.99 6.56 13.60
N PHE A 112 11.04 7.26 12.46
CA PHE A 112 10.93 8.73 12.44
C PHE A 112 9.61 9.20 13.03
N CYS A 113 8.49 8.60 12.65
CA CYS A 113 7.18 9.02 13.13
C CYS A 113 7.03 8.79 14.63
N ARG A 114 7.55 7.69 15.16
CA ARG A 114 7.50 7.41 16.59
C ARG A 114 8.39 8.34 17.39
N ASP A 115 9.61 8.58 16.89
CA ASP A 115 10.58 9.43 17.57
C ASP A 115 10.13 10.90 17.60
N ASN A 116 9.32 11.32 16.64
CA ASN A 116 8.85 12.70 16.51
C ASN A 116 7.37 12.86 16.88
N ASP A 117 6.76 11.82 17.47
CA ASP A 117 5.36 11.82 17.93
C ASP A 117 4.39 12.23 16.82
N VAL A 118 4.58 11.70 15.63
CA VAL A 118 3.71 11.92 14.48
C VAL A 118 2.59 10.88 14.48
N HIS A 119 1.34 11.33 14.42
CA HIS A 119 0.18 10.44 14.49
C HIS A 119 -0.45 10.15 13.12
N ALA A 120 -0.19 10.98 12.14
CA ALA A 120 -0.70 10.79 10.78
C ALA A 120 0.44 11.03 9.80
N GLY A 121 1.14 9.97 9.45
CA GLY A 121 2.30 10.06 8.57
C GLY A 121 1.92 9.98 7.11
N PHE A 122 1.88 11.08 6.46
CA PHE A 122 1.83 11.17 5.02
C PHE A 122 3.18 11.61 4.48
#